data_e6d3d2efef96ac066a0e00bcfdcc5702
#
_entry.id   e6d3d2efef96ac066a0e00bcfdcc5702
#
_cell.length_a   1.000
_cell.length_b   1.000
_cell.length_c   1.000
_cell.angle_alpha   90.00
_cell.angle_beta   90.00
_cell.angle_gamma   90.00
#
_symmetry.space_group_name_H-M   'P 1'
#
loop_
_entity.id
_entity.type
_entity.pdbx_description
1 polymer ?
#
loop_
_entity_poly.entity_id
_entity_poly.type
_entity_poly.pdbx_seq_one_letter_code
_entity_poly.pdbx_strand_id
1 'polypeptide(L)'
;MLLFTCDYLEGAHEKILQRLTETNLEKMPGYENDPYCISAAEKIRAACECPEGSVFFTVGGTQTNAVVISTMLQSCEGVLAADTGHVNVHEAGAIEYTGHK
;
A
#
# COMPACT_ATOMS: atom_id res chain seq x y z
N MET A 1 23.14 -15.04 -8.65
CA MET A 1 21.97 -15.57 -9.40
C MET A 1 20.81 -14.63 -9.15
N LEU A 2 20.18 -14.12 -10.21
CA LEU A 2 18.98 -13.28 -10.07
C LEU A 2 17.76 -14.18 -9.82
N LEU A 3 16.99 -13.88 -8.78
CA LEU A 3 15.76 -14.58 -8.42
C LEU A 3 14.57 -13.68 -8.74
N PHE A 4 13.57 -14.23 -9.43
CA PHE A 4 12.34 -13.54 -9.81
C PHE A 4 11.09 -14.19 -9.20
N THR A 5 11.23 -14.77 -8.02
CA THR A 5 10.15 -15.47 -7.32
C THR A 5 9.18 -14.52 -6.62
N CYS A 6 9.68 -13.41 -6.09
CA CYS A 6 8.89 -12.31 -5.53
C CYS A 6 9.77 -11.05 -5.41
N ASP A 7 9.16 -9.91 -5.12
CA ASP A 7 9.80 -8.60 -5.04
C ASP A 7 10.30 -8.22 -3.63
N TYR A 8 10.12 -9.09 -2.64
CA TYR A 8 10.49 -8.86 -1.24
C TYR A 8 11.57 -9.83 -0.71
N LEU A 9 12.40 -10.39 -1.59
CA LEU A 9 13.49 -11.31 -1.17
C LEU A 9 14.68 -10.59 -0.54
N GLU A 10 14.87 -9.34 -0.86
CA GLU A 10 15.98 -8.53 -0.39
C GLU A 10 15.48 -7.37 0.48
N GLY A 11 16.38 -6.81 1.27
CA GLY A 11 16.08 -5.62 2.06
C GLY A 11 15.96 -4.35 1.22
N ALA A 12 15.78 -3.21 1.87
CA ALA A 12 15.68 -1.93 1.20
C ALA A 12 17.00 -1.54 0.51
N HIS A 13 16.89 -0.85 -0.62
CA HIS A 13 18.04 -0.30 -1.35
C HIS A 13 18.90 0.57 -0.43
N GLU A 14 20.22 0.54 -0.60
CA GLU A 14 21.20 1.25 0.26
C GLU A 14 20.88 2.73 0.48
N LYS A 15 20.42 3.44 -0.55
CA LYS A 15 20.01 4.85 -0.44
C LYS A 15 18.80 5.07 0.47
N ILE A 16 17.90 4.10 0.55
CA ILE A 16 16.76 4.15 1.47
C ILE A 16 17.27 3.99 2.90
N LEU A 17 18.14 3.00 3.14
CA LEU A 17 18.74 2.76 4.45
C LEU A 17 19.55 3.97 4.93
N GLN A 18 20.34 4.56 4.03
CA GLN A 18 21.07 5.78 4.33
C GLN A 18 20.12 6.91 4.73
N ARG A 19 19.07 7.14 3.95
CA ARG A 19 18.09 8.20 4.22
C ARG A 19 17.35 7.97 5.55
N LEU A 20 16.97 6.73 5.85
CA LEU A 20 16.37 6.37 7.14
C LEU A 20 17.33 6.67 8.31
N THR A 21 18.62 6.38 8.16
CA THR A 21 19.62 6.70 9.17
C THR A 21 19.77 8.20 9.38
N GLU A 22 19.82 8.99 8.31
CA GLU A 22 19.94 10.45 8.36
C GLU A 22 18.75 11.12 9.06
N THR A 23 17.53 10.60 8.83
CA THR A 23 16.29 11.21 9.31
C THR A 23 15.75 10.59 10.59
N ASN A 24 16.38 9.53 11.12
CA ASN A 24 15.87 8.71 12.22
C ASN A 24 15.54 9.48 13.52
N LEU A 25 16.24 10.58 13.78
CA LEU A 25 16.04 11.40 14.98
C LEU A 25 15.21 12.66 14.73
N GLU A 26 14.75 12.88 13.51
CA GLU A 26 13.88 13.99 13.18
C GLU A 26 12.49 13.78 13.80
N LYS A 27 11.98 14.83 14.44
CA LYS A 27 10.63 14.79 15.04
C LYS A 27 9.62 15.29 14.02
N MET A 28 8.77 14.39 13.56
CA MET A 28 7.80 14.67 12.52
C MET A 28 6.36 14.54 13.05
N PRO A 29 5.41 15.35 12.55
CA PRO A 29 3.99 15.12 12.80
C PRO A 29 3.57 13.77 12.20
N GLY A 30 2.57 13.13 12.79
CA GLY A 30 1.98 11.91 12.27
C GLY A 30 0.87 12.16 11.25
N TYR A 31 0.22 11.07 10.84
CA TYR A 31 -0.99 11.10 10.00
C TYR A 31 -0.77 11.78 8.64
N GLU A 32 0.35 11.45 7.98
CA GLU A 32 0.70 11.95 6.63
C GLU A 32 0.91 13.47 6.52
N ASN A 33 1.01 14.18 7.67
CA ASN A 33 1.22 15.63 7.70
C ASN A 33 2.71 16.02 7.71
N ASP A 34 3.60 15.05 7.64
CA ASP A 34 5.04 15.28 7.59
C ASP A 34 5.49 15.63 6.16
N PRO A 35 6.61 16.35 6.01
CA PRO A 35 7.10 16.79 4.69
C PRO A 35 7.52 15.63 3.77
N TYR A 36 7.82 14.45 4.32
CA TYR A 36 8.19 13.29 3.51
C TYR A 36 6.95 12.68 2.84
N CYS A 37 5.86 12.50 3.58
CA CYS A 37 4.59 12.04 3.03
C CYS A 37 4.03 13.03 2.01
N ILE A 38 4.08 14.33 2.28
CA ILE A 38 3.65 15.38 1.34
C ILE A 38 4.46 15.28 0.04
N SER A 39 5.79 15.27 0.13
CA SER A 39 6.66 15.17 -1.03
C SER A 39 6.49 13.85 -1.80
N ALA A 40 6.26 12.74 -1.09
CA ALA A 40 5.99 11.44 -1.71
C ALA A 40 4.67 11.47 -2.49
N ALA A 41 3.60 12.01 -1.91
CA ALA A 41 2.31 12.14 -2.57
C ALA A 41 2.39 13.01 -3.83
N GLU A 42 3.13 14.12 -3.81
CA GLU A 42 3.37 14.96 -4.99
C GLU A 42 4.08 14.19 -6.11
N LYS A 43 5.13 13.45 -5.77
CA LYS A 43 5.88 12.63 -6.74
C LYS A 43 5.02 11.51 -7.34
N ILE A 44 4.17 10.87 -6.53
CA ILE A 44 3.25 9.83 -6.98
C ILE A 44 2.24 10.44 -7.96
N ARG A 45 1.61 11.57 -7.60
CA ARG A 45 0.67 12.26 -8.50
C ARG A 45 1.32 12.62 -9.83
N ALA A 46 2.55 13.13 -9.80
CA ALA A 46 3.29 13.46 -11.00
C ALA A 46 3.61 12.22 -11.85
N ALA A 47 4.06 11.12 -11.23
CA ALA A 47 4.37 9.88 -11.92
C ALA A 47 3.12 9.19 -12.52
N CYS A 48 1.97 9.35 -11.89
CA CYS A 48 0.69 8.83 -12.37
C CYS A 48 -0.02 9.77 -13.34
N GLU A 49 0.55 10.94 -13.65
CA GLU A 49 -0.08 11.98 -14.48
C GLU A 49 -1.49 12.38 -13.98
N CYS A 50 -1.69 12.34 -12.66
CA CYS A 50 -2.96 12.57 -12.00
C CYS A 50 -2.81 13.64 -10.90
N PRO A 51 -2.71 14.93 -11.25
CA PRO A 51 -2.43 16.02 -10.30
C PRO A 51 -3.50 16.18 -9.22
N GLU A 52 -4.76 15.87 -9.54
CA GLU A 52 -5.89 15.96 -8.62
C GLU A 52 -6.13 14.67 -7.82
N GLY A 53 -5.32 13.64 -8.02
CA GLY A 53 -5.45 12.35 -7.35
C GLY A 53 -5.17 12.44 -5.85
N SER A 54 -5.97 11.76 -5.04
CA SER A 54 -5.69 11.57 -3.63
C SER A 54 -4.72 10.40 -3.45
N VAL A 55 -3.75 10.57 -2.56
CA VAL A 55 -2.75 9.54 -2.23
C VAL A 55 -2.90 9.20 -0.76
N PHE A 56 -3.03 7.92 -0.45
CA PHE A 56 -3.10 7.39 0.89
C PHE A 56 -2.01 6.34 1.10
N PHE A 57 -1.31 6.42 2.21
CA PHE A 57 -0.28 5.45 2.58
C PHE A 57 -0.85 4.38 3.51
N THR A 58 -0.71 3.13 3.12
CA THR A 58 -1.18 1.98 3.90
C THR A 58 -0.01 1.12 4.35
N VAL A 59 -0.20 0.29 5.37
CA VAL A 59 0.87 -0.56 5.90
C VAL A 59 1.20 -1.75 5.00
N GLY A 60 0.33 -2.06 4.05
CA GLY A 60 0.54 -3.17 3.11
C GLY A 60 -0.64 -3.42 2.20
N GLY A 61 -0.44 -4.30 1.20
CA GLY A 61 -1.43 -4.59 0.16
C GLY A 61 -2.75 -5.16 0.70
N THR A 62 -2.69 -6.02 1.70
CA THR A 62 -3.90 -6.59 2.34
C THR A 62 -4.78 -5.51 2.96
N GLN A 63 -4.18 -4.53 3.65
CA GLN A 63 -4.94 -3.40 4.17
C GLN A 63 -5.53 -2.56 3.04
N THR A 64 -4.75 -2.31 1.99
CA THR A 64 -5.23 -1.57 0.81
C THR A 64 -6.45 -2.25 0.20
N ASN A 65 -6.38 -3.56 -0.04
CA ASN A 65 -7.50 -4.33 -0.58
C ASN A 65 -8.72 -4.29 0.33
N ALA A 66 -8.55 -4.47 1.62
CA ALA A 66 -9.65 -4.41 2.59
C ALA A 66 -10.32 -3.03 2.60
N VAL A 67 -9.55 -1.95 2.60
CA VAL A 67 -10.08 -0.58 2.55
C VAL A 67 -10.83 -0.32 1.25
N VAL A 68 -10.26 -0.69 0.10
CA VAL A 68 -10.90 -0.50 -1.21
C VAL A 68 -12.21 -1.29 -1.28
N ILE A 69 -12.19 -2.57 -0.92
CA ILE A 69 -13.36 -3.44 -0.96
C ILE A 69 -14.47 -2.89 -0.06
N SER A 70 -14.16 -2.58 1.19
CA SER A 70 -15.16 -2.08 2.15
C SER A 70 -15.71 -0.70 1.79
N THR A 71 -14.97 0.08 1.01
CA THR A 71 -15.39 1.44 0.61
C THR A 71 -16.21 1.43 -0.69
N MET A 72 -15.85 0.56 -1.62
CA MET A 72 -16.44 0.56 -2.97
C MET A 72 -17.65 -0.35 -3.11
N LEU A 73 -17.77 -1.40 -2.29
CA LEU A 73 -18.85 -2.36 -2.38
C LEU A 73 -19.99 -2.03 -1.41
N GLN A 74 -21.22 -2.29 -1.88
CA GLN A 74 -22.41 -2.28 -1.05
C GLN A 74 -22.56 -3.65 -0.35
N SER A 75 -23.34 -3.71 0.73
CA SER A 75 -23.49 -4.91 1.57
C SER A 75 -23.97 -6.17 0.85
N CYS A 76 -24.60 -6.04 -0.32
CA CYS A 76 -25.08 -7.15 -1.14
C CYS A 76 -24.11 -7.56 -2.27
N GLU A 77 -22.99 -6.86 -2.40
CA GLU A 77 -22.01 -7.08 -3.46
C GLU A 77 -20.85 -7.95 -2.97
N GLY A 78 -20.16 -8.59 -3.90
CA GLY A 78 -19.01 -9.45 -3.65
C GLY A 78 -17.86 -9.18 -4.59
N VAL A 79 -16.73 -9.81 -4.32
CA VAL A 79 -15.50 -9.69 -5.09
C VAL A 79 -15.37 -10.87 -6.04
N LEU A 80 -15.22 -10.59 -7.33
CA LEU A 80 -14.85 -11.59 -8.31
C LEU A 80 -13.32 -11.64 -8.44
N ALA A 81 -12.75 -12.79 -8.09
CA ALA A 81 -11.32 -13.01 -8.17
C ALA A 81 -11.00 -14.35 -8.83
N ALA A 82 -9.80 -14.47 -9.42
CA ALA A 82 -9.27 -15.77 -9.83
C ALA A 82 -9.07 -16.67 -8.60
N ASP A 83 -9.17 -17.97 -8.78
CA ASP A 83 -8.91 -18.96 -7.71
C ASP A 83 -7.47 -18.87 -7.15
N THR A 84 -6.53 -18.42 -7.98
CA THR A 84 -5.14 -18.14 -7.62
C THR A 84 -4.87 -16.68 -7.23
N GLY A 85 -5.91 -15.83 -7.21
CA GLY A 85 -5.77 -14.41 -6.87
C GLY A 85 -5.28 -14.20 -5.44
N HIS A 86 -4.41 -13.23 -5.23
CA HIS A 86 -3.82 -12.95 -3.92
C HIS A 86 -4.87 -12.71 -2.83
N VAL A 87 -5.92 -11.96 -3.14
CA VAL A 87 -7.05 -11.69 -2.23
C VAL A 87 -7.78 -12.97 -1.79
N ASN A 88 -7.73 -14.03 -2.61
CA ASN A 88 -8.40 -15.30 -2.35
C ASN A 88 -7.51 -16.27 -1.56
N VAL A 89 -6.19 -16.27 -1.78
CA VAL A 89 -5.30 -17.33 -1.25
C VAL A 89 -4.27 -16.86 -0.23
N HIS A 90 -3.97 -15.56 -0.15
CA HIS A 90 -2.86 -15.04 0.66
C HIS A 90 -3.25 -13.95 1.67
N GLU A 91 -4.51 -13.59 1.79
CA GLU A 91 -4.95 -12.49 2.66
C GLU A 91 -5.75 -12.92 3.89
N ALA A 92 -5.74 -14.21 4.20
CA ALA A 92 -6.30 -14.77 5.44
C ALA A 92 -7.76 -14.37 5.74
N GLY A 93 -8.61 -14.28 4.71
CA GLY A 93 -10.01 -13.90 4.86
C GLY A 93 -10.25 -12.40 5.01
N ALA A 94 -9.35 -11.55 4.50
CA ALA A 94 -9.51 -10.10 4.58
C ALA A 94 -10.79 -9.59 3.88
N ILE A 95 -11.23 -10.25 2.80
CA ILE A 95 -12.48 -9.90 2.13
C ILE A 95 -13.68 -10.17 3.06
N GLU A 96 -13.73 -11.36 3.64
CA GLU A 96 -14.79 -11.75 4.57
C GLU A 96 -14.81 -10.87 5.82
N TYR A 97 -13.65 -10.45 6.30
CA TYR A 97 -13.53 -9.49 7.39
C TYR A 97 -14.22 -8.16 7.08
N THR A 98 -14.24 -7.71 5.83
CA THR A 98 -14.96 -6.49 5.41
C THR A 98 -16.48 -6.68 5.31
N GLY A 99 -16.99 -7.90 5.51
CA GLY A 99 -18.40 -8.24 5.38
C GLY A 99 -18.83 -8.67 3.98
N HIS A 100 -17.87 -8.82 3.07
CA HIS A 100 -18.11 -9.24 1.68
C HIS A 100 -17.64 -10.69 1.43
N LYS A 101 -17.89 -11.20 0.24
CA LYS A 101 -17.49 -12.54 -0.16
C LYS A 101 -16.83 -12.52 -1.53
#